data_889e6085eff9b90dd8aec002c36ff471
#
_entry.id   889e6085eff9b90dd8aec002c36ff471
#
_cell.length_a   1.000
_cell.length_b   1.000
_cell.length_c   1.000
_cell.angle_alpha   90.00
_cell.angle_beta   90.00
_cell.angle_gamma   90.00
#
_symmetry.space_group_name_H-M   'P 1'
#
loop_
_entity.id
_entity.type
_entity.pdbx_description
1 polymer ?
#
loop_
_entity_poly.entity_id
_entity_poly.type
_entity_poly.pdbx_seq_one_letter_code
_entity_poly.pdbx_strand_id
1 'polypeptide(L)'
;MYDAVIVGAGAAGLSAALGLLRSPEITELREQGVDPKILVVSKLQPLRSHTGSAEGGIAASLGNVESDDWRWHYYDTIKGGDWLVDQDAAKLLAEYAPQTVINLERQGVAFSRTEDGHIAQRRFGGHTREFGGAPVKRAAYAADRIGHQILHALWQQCVAAGVEFAEEWYVTDLVLADDGKQAAGIVAFDTHSGKIQAIHARNVLLATGGAGRLFHTTSNSWDLTGDGMALTLAAGLQLEDIEFVQFHPTGLAHTGILLSEAARAEGGILRNADGEAFMERYAPEHRDLAARDVVSRSIMAEIDAGRGVADPKDPDGPKDCVWLDMTGIDPERMKEVLPQVVETIEQYASLDPVKDLVPIKPTAHYTMGGIPITTNGEVYRWADGAVQVVDGLFAAGECSCVSVHGANRLGGNSLLDACLFGTRAGQTMAARIAENPVDSPMAEDSADDMLTDAADQAADSRKAELDELLAGPMGDSDDGTTTANPYQLMAQLGSVMEQALAVRCTAQAIDTALTQINNDITPVADTLRAHDKTAAFNQEVTAIWEVRHLIELAEAMLHASESRQESRGSMQRLDFPERDDEHFLAHSMVADDGPVSFKPVHITDYPPKKREY
;
A
#
# COMPACT_ATOMS: atom_id res chain seq x y z
N MET A 1 -20.81 14.25 -16.76
CA MET A 1 -20.61 13.79 -15.37
C MET A 1 -20.66 12.28 -15.33
N TYR A 2 -19.84 11.64 -14.47
CA TYR A 2 -19.84 10.21 -14.20
C TYR A 2 -20.63 9.91 -12.92
N ASP A 3 -21.25 8.75 -12.84
CA ASP A 3 -21.83 8.25 -11.58
C ASP A 3 -20.73 7.83 -10.60
N ALA A 4 -19.64 7.25 -11.12
CA ALA A 4 -18.46 6.91 -10.34
C ALA A 4 -17.15 7.05 -11.13
N VAL A 5 -16.11 7.55 -10.47
CA VAL A 5 -14.72 7.53 -10.94
C VAL A 5 -13.88 6.75 -9.94
N ILE A 6 -13.16 5.75 -10.43
CA ILE A 6 -12.25 4.92 -9.64
C ILE A 6 -10.82 5.25 -10.03
N VAL A 7 -10.02 5.74 -9.10
CA VAL A 7 -8.62 6.12 -9.29
C VAL A 7 -7.71 4.99 -8.86
N GLY A 8 -7.12 4.32 -9.83
CA GLY A 8 -6.25 3.16 -9.64
C GLY A 8 -6.87 1.86 -10.17
N ALA A 9 -6.11 1.14 -11.00
CA ALA A 9 -6.51 -0.12 -11.64
C ALA A 9 -5.76 -1.34 -11.06
N GLY A 10 -5.44 -1.31 -9.77
CA GLY A 10 -4.94 -2.46 -9.01
C GLY A 10 -6.06 -3.38 -8.51
N ALA A 11 -5.71 -4.35 -7.65
CA ALA A 11 -6.68 -5.30 -7.10
C ALA A 11 -7.89 -4.61 -6.45
N ALA A 12 -7.68 -3.55 -5.69
CA ALA A 12 -8.74 -2.82 -5.00
C ALA A 12 -9.68 -2.12 -5.98
N GLY A 13 -9.16 -1.32 -6.91
CA GLY A 13 -9.97 -0.57 -7.88
C GLY A 13 -10.74 -1.47 -8.84
N LEU A 14 -10.10 -2.53 -9.36
CA LEU A 14 -10.79 -3.50 -10.23
C LEU A 14 -11.86 -4.30 -9.47
N SER A 15 -11.59 -4.66 -8.19
CA SER A 15 -12.60 -5.30 -7.33
C SER A 15 -13.77 -4.38 -7.03
N ALA A 16 -13.51 -3.06 -6.85
CA ALA A 16 -14.54 -2.06 -6.64
C ALA A 16 -15.43 -1.90 -7.91
N ALA A 17 -14.82 -1.80 -9.09
CA ALA A 17 -15.54 -1.72 -10.35
C ALA A 17 -16.46 -2.95 -10.56
N LEU A 18 -15.95 -4.15 -10.29
CA LEU A 18 -16.73 -5.38 -10.39
C LEU A 18 -17.80 -5.49 -9.31
N GLY A 19 -17.48 -5.07 -8.07
CA GLY A 19 -18.42 -5.02 -6.95
C GLY A 19 -19.61 -4.10 -7.24
N LEU A 20 -19.33 -2.94 -7.84
CA LEU A 20 -20.33 -1.98 -8.27
C LEU A 20 -21.18 -2.55 -9.40
N LEU A 21 -20.57 -2.96 -10.51
CA LEU A 21 -21.27 -3.38 -11.73
C LEU A 21 -22.11 -4.66 -11.57
N ARG A 22 -21.75 -5.51 -10.62
CA ARG A 22 -22.44 -6.80 -10.37
C ARG A 22 -23.40 -6.74 -9.19
N SER A 23 -23.59 -5.58 -8.61
CA SER A 23 -24.55 -5.40 -7.52
C SER A 23 -25.99 -5.59 -8.02
N PRO A 24 -26.90 -6.04 -7.15
CA PRO A 24 -28.33 -6.12 -7.48
C PRO A 24 -28.91 -4.77 -7.90
N GLU A 25 -28.49 -3.69 -7.23
CA GLU A 25 -28.95 -2.31 -7.45
C GLU A 25 -28.67 -1.83 -8.88
N ILE A 26 -27.45 -2.07 -9.38
CA ILE A 26 -27.08 -1.71 -10.76
C ILE A 26 -27.76 -2.60 -11.78
N THR A 27 -27.98 -3.87 -11.45
CA THR A 27 -28.74 -4.78 -12.31
C THR A 27 -30.18 -4.28 -12.47
N GLU A 28 -30.82 -3.85 -11.39
CA GLU A 28 -32.18 -3.29 -11.40
C GLU A 28 -32.24 -1.96 -12.17
N LEU A 29 -31.26 -1.07 -12.02
CA LEU A 29 -31.17 0.17 -12.81
C LEU A 29 -31.11 -0.10 -14.31
N ARG A 30 -30.28 -1.07 -14.73
CA ARG A 30 -30.17 -1.48 -16.15
C ARG A 30 -31.45 -2.06 -16.71
N GLU A 31 -32.18 -2.83 -15.89
CA GLU A 31 -33.53 -3.33 -16.29
C GLU A 31 -34.52 -2.18 -16.46
N GLN A 32 -34.36 -1.07 -15.76
CA GLN A 32 -35.13 0.16 -15.91
C GLN A 32 -34.67 1.05 -17.08
N GLY A 33 -33.59 0.65 -17.77
CA GLY A 33 -33.01 1.40 -18.90
C GLY A 33 -32.02 2.48 -18.53
N VAL A 34 -31.55 2.52 -17.29
CA VAL A 34 -30.48 3.43 -16.81
C VAL A 34 -29.17 2.64 -16.72
N ASP A 35 -28.15 3.06 -17.48
CA ASP A 35 -26.81 2.44 -17.46
C ASP A 35 -25.81 3.40 -16.82
N PRO A 36 -25.37 3.14 -15.59
CA PRO A 36 -24.46 4.03 -14.88
C PRO A 36 -23.13 4.20 -15.60
N LYS A 37 -22.63 5.44 -15.64
CA LYS A 37 -21.36 5.83 -16.26
C LYS A 37 -20.24 5.68 -15.25
N ILE A 38 -19.33 4.73 -15.48
CA ILE A 38 -18.22 4.41 -14.60
C ILE A 38 -16.91 4.52 -15.37
N LEU A 39 -15.95 5.26 -14.81
CA LEU A 39 -14.61 5.41 -15.36
C LEU A 39 -13.57 4.88 -14.37
N VAL A 40 -12.63 4.08 -14.84
CA VAL A 40 -11.41 3.73 -14.10
C VAL A 40 -10.24 4.53 -14.67
N VAL A 41 -9.62 5.35 -13.85
CA VAL A 41 -8.44 6.16 -14.22
C VAL A 41 -7.19 5.50 -13.66
N SER A 42 -6.16 5.30 -14.46
CA SER A 42 -4.94 4.63 -14.06
C SER A 42 -3.69 5.39 -14.52
N LYS A 43 -2.76 5.62 -13.59
CA LYS A 43 -1.46 6.23 -13.84
C LYS A 43 -0.62 5.44 -14.85
N LEU A 44 -0.75 4.13 -14.84
CA LEU A 44 -0.13 3.19 -15.79
C LEU A 44 -1.21 2.39 -16.51
N GLN A 45 -0.77 1.63 -17.51
CA GLN A 45 -1.60 0.56 -18.08
C GLN A 45 -1.95 -0.45 -16.96
N PRO A 46 -3.22 -0.87 -16.79
CA PRO A 46 -3.71 -1.63 -15.63
C PRO A 46 -2.89 -2.87 -15.26
N LEU A 47 -2.43 -3.65 -16.26
CA LEU A 47 -1.63 -4.86 -16.03
C LEU A 47 -0.19 -4.58 -15.54
N ARG A 48 0.21 -3.31 -15.45
CA ARG A 48 1.47 -2.88 -14.85
C ARG A 48 1.34 -2.47 -13.38
N SER A 49 0.13 -2.55 -12.81
CA SER A 49 -0.10 -2.29 -11.39
C SER A 49 0.80 -3.17 -10.50
N HIS A 50 1.27 -2.58 -9.41
CA HIS A 50 2.09 -3.27 -8.41
C HIS A 50 1.43 -4.53 -7.82
N THR A 51 0.11 -4.65 -7.88
CA THR A 51 -0.61 -5.90 -7.56
C THR A 51 0.02 -7.11 -8.25
N GLY A 52 0.48 -6.95 -9.51
CA GLY A 52 1.11 -8.01 -10.28
C GLY A 52 2.39 -8.57 -9.68
N SER A 53 3.07 -7.79 -8.82
CA SER A 53 4.32 -8.16 -8.16
C SER A 53 4.11 -8.91 -6.84
N ALA A 54 2.87 -9.16 -6.41
CA ALA A 54 2.61 -9.91 -5.18
C ALA A 54 2.86 -11.42 -5.39
N GLU A 55 3.78 -11.98 -4.60
CA GLU A 55 4.30 -13.34 -4.78
C GLU A 55 3.70 -14.35 -3.79
N GLY A 56 3.47 -13.91 -2.57
CA GLY A 56 3.32 -14.80 -1.42
C GLY A 56 2.06 -15.65 -1.42
N GLY A 57 0.89 -15.03 -1.39
CA GLY A 57 -0.42 -15.68 -1.24
C GLY A 57 -1.47 -14.74 -0.70
N ILE A 58 -2.72 -15.21 -0.67
CA ILE A 58 -3.86 -14.54 -0.05
C ILE A 58 -4.35 -15.39 1.13
N ALA A 59 -4.46 -14.76 2.31
CA ALA A 59 -4.82 -15.47 3.53
C ALA A 59 -6.32 -15.78 3.58
N ALA A 60 -6.68 -17.05 3.78
CA ALA A 60 -8.05 -17.49 3.98
C ALA A 60 -8.10 -18.84 4.70
N SER A 61 -8.95 -18.97 5.69
CA SER A 61 -9.15 -20.23 6.45
C SER A 61 -10.01 -21.22 5.67
N LEU A 62 -9.47 -21.74 4.54
CA LEU A 62 -10.19 -22.69 3.69
C LEU A 62 -10.25 -24.09 4.30
N GLY A 63 -9.26 -24.47 5.12
CA GLY A 63 -9.19 -25.81 5.72
C GLY A 63 -8.88 -26.94 4.73
N ASN A 64 -8.34 -26.62 3.54
CA ASN A 64 -8.13 -27.60 2.47
C ASN A 64 -6.95 -28.54 2.72
N VAL A 65 -5.90 -28.08 3.40
CA VAL A 65 -4.66 -28.83 3.62
C VAL A 65 -4.57 -29.34 5.06
N GLU A 66 -5.01 -28.52 6.00
CA GLU A 66 -5.10 -28.83 7.41
C GLU A 66 -6.26 -28.06 8.05
N SER A 67 -6.79 -28.52 9.18
CA SER A 67 -7.93 -27.88 9.84
C SER A 67 -7.60 -26.42 10.18
N ASP A 68 -8.48 -25.50 9.80
CA ASP A 68 -8.36 -24.07 10.07
C ASP A 68 -9.74 -23.46 10.38
N ASP A 69 -9.77 -22.33 11.07
CA ASP A 69 -10.98 -21.60 11.45
C ASP A 69 -10.77 -20.11 11.28
N TRP A 70 -11.75 -19.39 10.73
CA TRP A 70 -11.67 -17.94 10.51
C TRP A 70 -11.50 -17.15 11.83
N ARG A 71 -11.92 -17.70 12.99
CA ARG A 71 -11.73 -17.08 14.31
C ARG A 71 -10.26 -17.07 14.72
N TRP A 72 -9.48 -18.08 14.28
CA TRP A 72 -8.04 -18.09 14.48
C TRP A 72 -7.35 -17.06 13.58
N HIS A 73 -7.81 -16.92 12.32
CA HIS A 73 -7.34 -15.88 11.42
C HIS A 73 -7.64 -14.48 11.97
N TYR A 74 -8.83 -14.25 12.49
CA TYR A 74 -9.24 -13.02 13.17
C TYR A 74 -8.31 -12.69 14.35
N TYR A 75 -8.07 -13.64 15.24
CA TYR A 75 -7.16 -13.47 16.37
C TYR A 75 -5.72 -13.18 15.92
N ASP A 76 -5.21 -13.92 14.94
CA ASP A 76 -3.86 -13.71 14.39
C ASP A 76 -3.72 -12.33 13.74
N THR A 77 -4.76 -11.81 13.11
CA THR A 77 -4.79 -10.46 12.52
C THR A 77 -4.64 -9.39 13.62
N ILE A 78 -5.40 -9.50 14.71
CA ILE A 78 -5.29 -8.59 15.87
C ILE A 78 -3.92 -8.70 16.53
N LYS A 79 -3.45 -9.91 16.81
CA LYS A 79 -2.13 -10.17 17.39
C LYS A 79 -1.01 -9.64 16.47
N GLY A 80 -1.11 -9.90 15.17
CA GLY A 80 -0.16 -9.46 14.15
C GLY A 80 -0.05 -7.94 14.12
N GLY A 81 -1.17 -7.23 14.16
CA GLY A 81 -1.25 -5.77 14.20
C GLY A 81 -0.92 -5.12 15.55
N ASP A 82 -0.42 -5.90 16.50
CA ASP A 82 -0.01 -5.47 17.85
C ASP A 82 -1.13 -4.73 18.61
N TRP A 83 -2.35 -5.25 18.50
CA TRP A 83 -3.61 -4.75 19.07
C TRP A 83 -4.03 -3.35 18.65
N LEU A 84 -3.31 -2.68 17.77
CA LEU A 84 -3.73 -1.43 17.14
C LEU A 84 -4.65 -1.74 15.93
N VAL A 85 -5.70 -2.51 16.15
CA VAL A 85 -6.58 -3.05 15.12
C VAL A 85 -8.03 -2.87 15.53
N ASP A 86 -8.83 -2.24 14.68
CA ASP A 86 -10.28 -2.20 14.85
C ASP A 86 -10.85 -3.60 14.64
N GLN A 87 -11.37 -4.18 15.73
CA GLN A 87 -11.66 -5.61 15.79
C GLN A 87 -12.87 -6.02 14.95
N ASP A 88 -13.82 -5.14 14.71
CA ASP A 88 -14.93 -5.36 13.78
C ASP A 88 -14.44 -5.48 12.32
N ALA A 89 -13.50 -4.63 11.90
CA ALA A 89 -12.87 -4.72 10.57
C ALA A 89 -12.08 -6.02 10.41
N ALA A 90 -11.26 -6.39 11.41
CA ALA A 90 -10.50 -7.63 11.39
C ALA A 90 -11.39 -8.88 11.41
N LYS A 91 -12.50 -8.85 12.14
CA LYS A 91 -13.50 -9.92 12.15
C LYS A 91 -14.14 -10.10 10.79
N LEU A 92 -14.57 -9.01 10.19
CA LEU A 92 -15.14 -8.99 8.85
C LEU A 92 -14.15 -9.53 7.81
N LEU A 93 -12.91 -9.07 7.84
CA LEU A 93 -11.86 -9.56 6.95
C LEU A 93 -11.69 -11.07 7.04
N ALA A 94 -11.53 -11.61 8.26
CA ALA A 94 -11.27 -13.02 8.47
C ALA A 94 -12.49 -13.91 8.13
N GLU A 95 -13.70 -13.46 8.46
CA GLU A 95 -14.95 -14.19 8.20
C GLU A 95 -15.23 -14.31 6.71
N TYR A 96 -15.00 -13.25 5.94
CA TYR A 96 -15.27 -13.23 4.50
C TYR A 96 -14.07 -13.69 3.64
N ALA A 97 -12.90 -13.92 4.21
CA ALA A 97 -11.71 -14.37 3.49
C ALA A 97 -11.93 -15.63 2.64
N PRO A 98 -12.55 -16.72 3.15
CA PRO A 98 -12.80 -17.92 2.35
C PRO A 98 -13.68 -17.62 1.12
N GLN A 99 -14.74 -16.83 1.31
CA GLN A 99 -15.64 -16.48 0.20
C GLN A 99 -14.95 -15.60 -0.84
N THR A 100 -14.06 -14.67 -0.39
CA THR A 100 -13.28 -13.82 -1.29
C THR A 100 -12.36 -14.66 -2.19
N VAL A 101 -11.64 -15.64 -1.64
CA VAL A 101 -10.79 -16.55 -2.42
C VAL A 101 -11.61 -17.39 -3.41
N ILE A 102 -12.76 -17.92 -3.01
CA ILE A 102 -13.65 -18.67 -3.89
C ILE A 102 -14.20 -17.78 -5.02
N ASN A 103 -14.53 -16.52 -4.72
CA ASN A 103 -14.99 -15.58 -5.74
C ASN A 103 -13.88 -15.25 -6.74
N LEU A 104 -12.63 -15.06 -6.30
CA LEU A 104 -11.48 -14.87 -7.18
C LEU A 104 -11.25 -16.09 -8.10
N GLU A 105 -11.36 -17.30 -7.56
CA GLU A 105 -11.29 -18.52 -8.36
C GLU A 105 -12.38 -18.53 -9.46
N ARG A 106 -13.62 -18.21 -9.10
CA ARG A 106 -14.75 -18.12 -10.06
C ARG A 106 -14.56 -17.02 -11.11
N GLN A 107 -13.79 -16.00 -10.78
CA GLN A 107 -13.41 -14.92 -11.70
C GLN A 107 -12.25 -15.30 -12.63
N GLY A 108 -11.61 -16.46 -12.43
CA GLY A 108 -10.57 -17.00 -13.30
C GLY A 108 -9.16 -17.04 -12.69
N VAL A 109 -9.00 -16.75 -11.40
CA VAL A 109 -7.69 -16.88 -10.72
C VAL A 109 -7.28 -18.35 -10.65
N ALA A 110 -6.15 -18.68 -11.26
CA ALA A 110 -5.61 -20.04 -11.33
C ALA A 110 -4.74 -20.34 -10.10
N PHE A 111 -5.37 -20.69 -8.98
CA PHE A 111 -4.65 -21.13 -7.78
C PHE A 111 -3.94 -22.48 -8.01
N SER A 112 -2.79 -22.68 -7.36
CA SER A 112 -2.15 -24.00 -7.24
C SER A 112 -3.08 -25.00 -6.55
N ARG A 113 -2.96 -26.28 -6.90
CA ARG A 113 -3.84 -27.35 -6.43
C ARG A 113 -3.10 -28.40 -5.59
N THR A 114 -3.83 -28.97 -4.66
CA THR A 114 -3.45 -30.22 -4.01
C THR A 114 -3.68 -31.41 -4.96
N GLU A 115 -3.15 -32.58 -4.64
CA GLU A 115 -3.32 -33.81 -5.45
C GLU A 115 -4.80 -34.19 -5.62
N ASP A 116 -5.65 -33.90 -4.66
CA ASP A 116 -7.10 -34.15 -4.68
C ASP A 116 -7.93 -32.99 -5.29
N GLY A 117 -7.23 -31.95 -5.83
CA GLY A 117 -7.84 -30.87 -6.63
C GLY A 117 -8.33 -29.66 -5.84
N HIS A 118 -8.13 -29.59 -4.53
CA HIS A 118 -8.45 -28.42 -3.73
C HIS A 118 -7.43 -27.27 -3.94
N ILE A 119 -7.80 -26.03 -3.61
CA ILE A 119 -6.86 -24.91 -3.59
C ILE A 119 -5.76 -25.20 -2.57
N ALA A 120 -4.51 -25.18 -3.03
CA ALA A 120 -3.34 -25.41 -2.17
C ALA A 120 -3.10 -24.20 -1.26
N GLN A 121 -2.61 -24.48 -0.04
CA GLN A 121 -2.29 -23.46 0.96
C GLN A 121 -0.90 -23.69 1.55
N ARG A 122 -0.18 -22.59 1.85
CA ARG A 122 1.15 -22.61 2.49
C ARG A 122 1.16 -21.86 3.80
N ARG A 123 2.20 -22.07 4.60
CA ARG A 123 2.44 -21.33 5.85
C ARG A 123 2.99 -19.95 5.57
N PHE A 124 2.60 -18.99 6.42
CA PHE A 124 3.24 -17.69 6.55
C PHE A 124 3.46 -17.37 8.02
N GLY A 125 4.38 -16.46 8.29
CA GLY A 125 4.70 -16.00 9.63
C GLY A 125 3.49 -15.39 10.33
N GLY A 126 3.29 -15.75 11.58
CA GLY A 126 2.20 -15.26 12.42
C GLY A 126 0.85 -15.95 12.26
N HIS A 127 0.69 -16.85 11.28
CA HIS A 127 -0.53 -17.65 11.13
C HIS A 127 -0.50 -18.89 12.03
N THR A 128 -1.47 -18.95 12.94
CA THR A 128 -1.54 -20.00 13.96
C THR A 128 -2.94 -20.61 14.05
N ARG A 129 -3.05 -21.81 14.59
CA ARG A 129 -4.31 -22.42 15.01
C ARG A 129 -4.51 -22.22 16.51
N GLU A 130 -5.75 -22.39 16.96
CA GLU A 130 -6.10 -22.39 18.38
C GLU A 130 -5.63 -21.13 19.13
N PHE A 131 -5.78 -19.94 18.47
CA PHE A 131 -5.52 -18.63 19.09
C PHE A 131 -4.07 -18.44 19.56
N GLY A 132 -3.11 -18.64 18.69
CA GLY A 132 -1.68 -18.48 18.97
C GLY A 132 -0.91 -19.77 19.19
N GLY A 133 -1.50 -20.94 18.86
CA GLY A 133 -0.85 -22.24 18.94
C GLY A 133 0.09 -22.55 17.77
N ALA A 134 0.08 -23.79 17.29
CA ALA A 134 0.98 -24.23 16.22
C ALA A 134 0.71 -23.50 14.88
N PRO A 135 1.75 -23.30 14.03
CA PRO A 135 1.58 -22.69 12.70
C PRO A 135 0.59 -23.45 11.82
N VAL A 136 -0.19 -22.71 11.01
CA VAL A 136 -1.21 -23.25 10.10
C VAL A 136 -0.99 -22.80 8.65
N LYS A 137 -1.34 -23.66 7.70
CA LYS A 137 -1.32 -23.37 6.26
C LYS A 137 -2.59 -22.63 5.87
N ARG A 138 -2.53 -21.30 5.77
CA ARG A 138 -3.68 -20.42 5.50
C ARG A 138 -3.56 -19.67 4.19
N ALA A 139 -2.37 -19.43 3.66
CA ALA A 139 -2.17 -18.64 2.46
C ALA A 139 -2.44 -19.46 1.20
N ALA A 140 -3.53 -19.18 0.49
CA ALA A 140 -3.81 -19.70 -0.84
C ALA A 140 -2.86 -19.04 -1.86
N TYR A 141 -2.27 -19.80 -2.77
CA TYR A 141 -1.20 -19.32 -3.65
C TYR A 141 -1.31 -19.85 -5.08
N ALA A 142 -0.57 -19.23 -5.99
CA ALA A 142 -0.36 -19.68 -7.35
C ALA A 142 1.17 -19.63 -7.63
N ALA A 143 1.88 -20.71 -7.31
CA ALA A 143 3.35 -20.71 -7.19
C ALA A 143 3.83 -19.51 -6.34
N ASP A 144 4.65 -18.62 -6.91
CA ASP A 144 5.03 -17.32 -6.34
C ASP A 144 4.55 -16.13 -7.21
N ARG A 145 3.42 -16.29 -7.91
CA ARG A 145 2.85 -15.32 -8.88
C ARG A 145 1.36 -15.05 -8.67
N ILE A 146 0.90 -15.08 -7.44
CA ILE A 146 -0.54 -14.93 -7.13
C ILE A 146 -1.08 -13.55 -7.52
N GLY A 147 -0.29 -12.48 -7.34
CA GLY A 147 -0.68 -11.12 -7.72
C GLY A 147 -0.91 -10.98 -9.23
N HIS A 148 -0.03 -11.56 -10.04
CA HIS A 148 -0.20 -11.64 -11.49
C HIS A 148 -1.52 -12.32 -11.88
N GLN A 149 -1.83 -13.47 -11.25
CA GLN A 149 -3.07 -14.19 -11.52
C GLN A 149 -4.31 -13.38 -11.14
N ILE A 150 -4.32 -12.73 -9.97
CA ILE A 150 -5.43 -11.90 -9.51
C ILE A 150 -5.62 -10.70 -10.43
N LEU A 151 -4.55 -9.95 -10.72
CA LEU A 151 -4.60 -8.75 -11.55
C LEU A 151 -5.17 -9.04 -12.94
N HIS A 152 -4.64 -10.06 -13.62
CA HIS A 152 -5.08 -10.45 -14.95
C HIS A 152 -6.54 -10.94 -14.96
N ALA A 153 -6.94 -11.74 -13.97
CA ALA A 153 -8.32 -12.21 -13.88
C ALA A 153 -9.31 -11.06 -13.66
N LEU A 154 -9.03 -10.15 -12.71
CA LEU A 154 -9.90 -9.01 -12.43
C LEU A 154 -9.98 -8.05 -13.63
N TRP A 155 -8.84 -7.75 -14.27
CA TRP A 155 -8.83 -6.89 -15.46
C TRP A 155 -9.64 -7.47 -16.60
N GLN A 156 -9.47 -8.77 -16.92
CA GLN A 156 -10.27 -9.46 -17.93
C GLN A 156 -11.78 -9.40 -17.63
N GLN A 157 -12.15 -9.55 -16.35
CA GLN A 157 -13.55 -9.45 -15.94
C GLN A 157 -14.10 -8.01 -16.09
N CYS A 158 -13.29 -6.98 -15.80
CA CYS A 158 -13.68 -5.59 -16.01
C CYS A 158 -13.86 -5.27 -17.50
N VAL A 159 -12.93 -5.70 -18.35
CA VAL A 159 -13.04 -5.56 -19.81
C VAL A 159 -14.29 -6.27 -20.35
N ALA A 160 -14.55 -7.49 -19.89
CA ALA A 160 -15.75 -8.25 -20.28
C ALA A 160 -17.05 -7.58 -19.80
N ALA A 161 -17.00 -6.85 -18.68
CA ALA A 161 -18.12 -6.07 -18.16
C ALA A 161 -18.31 -4.70 -18.83
N GLY A 162 -17.42 -4.31 -19.76
CA GLY A 162 -17.49 -3.05 -20.49
C GLY A 162 -17.04 -1.84 -19.69
N VAL A 163 -16.16 -2.02 -18.68
CA VAL A 163 -15.59 -0.90 -17.93
C VAL A 163 -14.79 0.01 -18.84
N GLU A 164 -15.03 1.31 -18.75
CA GLU A 164 -14.25 2.34 -19.44
C GLU A 164 -12.95 2.61 -18.66
N PHE A 165 -11.80 2.68 -19.37
CA PHE A 165 -10.48 2.95 -18.78
C PHE A 165 -9.86 4.20 -19.40
N ALA A 166 -9.37 5.11 -18.55
CA ALA A 166 -8.43 6.18 -18.90
C ALA A 166 -7.03 5.73 -18.44
N GLU A 167 -6.29 5.09 -19.34
CA GLU A 167 -4.97 4.53 -19.07
C GLU A 167 -3.88 5.59 -19.26
N GLU A 168 -2.83 5.57 -18.41
CA GLU A 168 -1.73 6.52 -18.42
C GLU A 168 -2.19 7.97 -18.22
N TRP A 169 -3.18 8.15 -17.33
CA TRP A 169 -3.65 9.43 -16.83
C TRP A 169 -3.20 9.63 -15.39
N TYR A 170 -2.48 10.73 -15.14
CA TYR A 170 -2.03 11.09 -13.79
C TYR A 170 -3.06 12.00 -13.12
N VAL A 171 -3.62 11.56 -11.99
CA VAL A 171 -4.57 12.36 -11.21
C VAL A 171 -3.79 13.39 -10.40
N THR A 172 -4.09 14.67 -10.62
CA THR A 172 -3.41 15.79 -9.99
C THR A 172 -4.16 16.39 -8.83
N ASP A 173 -5.49 16.23 -8.78
CA ASP A 173 -6.34 16.77 -7.71
C ASP A 173 -7.52 15.84 -7.42
N LEU A 174 -7.82 15.71 -6.13
CA LEU A 174 -9.10 15.27 -5.61
C LEU A 174 -9.95 16.51 -5.35
N VAL A 175 -11.11 16.61 -5.98
CA VAL A 175 -11.96 17.79 -5.86
C VAL A 175 -13.12 17.53 -4.91
N LEU A 176 -13.23 18.39 -3.91
CA LEU A 176 -14.33 18.41 -2.93
C LEU A 176 -15.14 19.69 -3.06
N ALA A 177 -16.43 19.60 -2.83
CA ALA A 177 -17.37 20.71 -2.74
C ALA A 177 -17.97 20.80 -1.32
N ASP A 178 -18.83 21.77 -1.07
CA ASP A 178 -19.52 22.01 0.21
C ASP A 178 -18.54 22.05 1.41
N ASP A 179 -17.54 22.91 1.31
CA ASP A 179 -16.49 23.06 2.35
C ASP A 179 -15.81 21.71 2.69
N GLY A 180 -15.57 20.90 1.66
CA GLY A 180 -14.88 19.62 1.79
C GLY A 180 -15.73 18.45 2.30
N LYS A 181 -17.05 18.55 2.25
CA LYS A 181 -17.97 17.50 2.75
C LYS A 181 -18.46 16.55 1.69
N GLN A 182 -18.29 16.89 0.39
CA GLN A 182 -18.81 16.12 -0.73
C GLN A 182 -17.78 15.99 -1.84
N ALA A 183 -17.62 14.79 -2.42
CA ALA A 183 -16.82 14.58 -3.62
C ALA A 183 -17.47 15.28 -4.84
N ALA A 184 -16.64 15.93 -5.67
CA ALA A 184 -17.06 16.63 -6.90
C ALA A 184 -16.41 16.04 -8.15
N GLY A 185 -15.37 15.23 -8.00
CA GLY A 185 -14.63 14.62 -9.09
C GLY A 185 -13.13 14.68 -8.88
N ILE A 186 -12.40 14.65 -9.96
CA ILE A 186 -10.94 14.71 -9.98
C ILE A 186 -10.46 15.63 -11.10
N VAL A 187 -9.21 16.10 -11.01
CA VAL A 187 -8.46 16.64 -12.14
C VAL A 187 -7.39 15.65 -12.53
N ALA A 188 -7.22 15.44 -13.83
CA ALA A 188 -6.21 14.50 -14.33
C ALA A 188 -5.44 15.06 -15.54
N PHE A 189 -4.19 14.68 -15.62
CA PHE A 189 -3.28 14.93 -16.73
C PHE A 189 -3.27 13.72 -17.66
N ASP A 190 -3.82 13.86 -18.86
CA ASP A 190 -3.70 12.87 -19.91
C ASP A 190 -2.29 12.94 -20.51
N THR A 191 -1.45 11.96 -20.21
CA THR A 191 -0.05 11.95 -20.63
C THR A 191 0.13 11.85 -22.14
N HIS A 192 -0.81 11.22 -22.86
CA HIS A 192 -0.75 11.11 -24.31
C HIS A 192 -0.97 12.42 -25.03
N SER A 193 -1.99 13.17 -24.61
CA SER A 193 -2.31 14.47 -25.23
C SER A 193 -1.60 15.66 -24.58
N GLY A 194 -1.06 15.49 -23.36
CA GLY A 194 -0.48 16.56 -22.58
C GLY A 194 -1.50 17.57 -22.03
N LYS A 195 -2.75 17.16 -21.83
CA LYS A 195 -3.84 18.04 -21.40
C LYS A 195 -4.31 17.75 -19.99
N ILE A 196 -4.62 18.80 -19.26
CA ILE A 196 -5.36 18.74 -18.00
C ILE A 196 -6.86 18.70 -18.29
N GLN A 197 -7.58 17.79 -17.62
CA GLN A 197 -9.02 17.63 -17.75
C GLN A 197 -9.69 17.52 -16.38
N ALA A 198 -10.81 18.24 -16.20
CA ALA A 198 -11.74 17.99 -15.11
C ALA A 198 -12.58 16.75 -15.44
N ILE A 199 -12.71 15.84 -14.48
CA ILE A 199 -13.57 14.66 -14.58
C ILE A 199 -14.60 14.76 -13.46
N HIS A 200 -15.78 15.23 -13.82
CA HIS A 200 -16.88 15.44 -12.88
C HIS A 200 -17.50 14.09 -12.48
N ALA A 201 -17.64 13.85 -11.17
CA ALA A 201 -18.20 12.61 -10.65
C ALA A 201 -18.92 12.85 -9.31
N ARG A 202 -20.05 12.17 -9.11
CA ARG A 202 -20.77 12.15 -7.82
C ARG A 202 -20.16 11.23 -6.79
N ASN A 203 -19.42 10.21 -7.26
CA ASN A 203 -18.70 9.28 -6.41
C ASN A 203 -17.27 9.13 -6.92
N VAL A 204 -16.28 9.26 -6.02
CA VAL A 204 -14.86 9.06 -6.30
C VAL A 204 -14.33 7.97 -5.36
N LEU A 205 -13.63 6.97 -5.90
CA LEU A 205 -12.94 5.96 -5.12
C LEU A 205 -11.43 6.04 -5.38
N LEU A 206 -10.66 6.20 -4.32
CA LEU A 206 -9.19 6.18 -4.36
C LEU A 206 -8.68 4.75 -4.10
N ALA A 207 -7.92 4.18 -5.04
CA ALA A 207 -7.31 2.85 -4.97
C ALA A 207 -5.87 2.87 -5.52
N THR A 208 -5.10 3.89 -5.13
CA THR A 208 -3.83 4.28 -5.74
C THR A 208 -2.63 3.47 -5.25
N GLY A 209 -2.79 2.57 -4.27
CA GLY A 209 -1.70 1.81 -3.67
C GLY A 209 -0.90 2.60 -2.64
N GLY A 210 0.22 2.04 -2.17
CA GLY A 210 1.03 2.57 -1.08
C GLY A 210 2.01 3.66 -1.46
N ALA A 211 2.91 4.00 -0.51
CA ALA A 211 3.90 5.07 -0.62
C ALA A 211 5.34 4.58 -0.41
N GLY A 212 5.65 3.34 -0.81
CA GLY A 212 6.98 2.76 -0.53
C GLY A 212 8.15 3.52 -1.17
N ARG A 213 7.90 4.37 -2.18
CA ARG A 213 8.92 5.25 -2.78
C ARG A 213 9.38 6.40 -1.87
N LEU A 214 8.75 6.57 -0.73
CA LEU A 214 9.30 7.40 0.36
C LEU A 214 10.64 6.87 0.92
N PHE A 215 11.00 5.62 0.63
CA PHE A 215 12.24 5.01 1.14
C PHE A 215 13.19 4.66 -0.02
N HIS A 216 14.49 4.85 0.21
CA HIS A 216 15.51 4.51 -0.78
C HIS A 216 15.52 3.00 -1.08
N THR A 217 15.57 2.17 -0.02
CA THR A 217 15.50 0.71 -0.14
C THR A 217 14.05 0.25 -0.03
N THR A 218 13.45 -0.10 -1.16
CA THR A 218 12.05 -0.50 -1.22
C THR A 218 11.82 -1.63 -2.22
N SER A 219 10.85 -2.50 -1.90
CA SER A 219 10.34 -3.54 -2.80
C SER A 219 9.28 -3.02 -3.79
N ASN A 220 8.88 -1.76 -3.62
CA ASN A 220 7.80 -1.17 -4.40
C ASN A 220 8.26 -0.71 -5.78
N SER A 221 7.37 -0.84 -6.77
CA SER A 221 7.57 -0.28 -8.10
C SER A 221 7.62 1.25 -8.08
N TRP A 222 8.13 1.86 -9.18
CA TRP A 222 8.35 3.31 -9.25
C TRP A 222 7.08 4.15 -9.19
N ASP A 223 5.93 3.57 -9.46
CA ASP A 223 4.61 4.22 -9.47
C ASP A 223 3.96 4.33 -8.09
N LEU A 224 4.50 3.68 -7.04
CA LEU A 224 3.96 3.74 -5.68
C LEU A 224 4.48 4.96 -4.89
N THR A 225 4.04 6.12 -5.31
CA THR A 225 4.41 7.44 -4.80
C THR A 225 3.40 8.05 -3.83
N GLY A 226 2.40 7.27 -3.41
CA GLY A 226 1.42 7.70 -2.39
C GLY A 226 0.43 8.76 -2.85
N ASP A 227 0.24 8.94 -4.16
CA ASP A 227 -0.52 10.04 -4.74
C ASP A 227 -1.92 10.21 -4.12
N GLY A 228 -2.71 9.14 -3.95
CA GLY A 228 -4.05 9.25 -3.36
C GLY A 228 -4.05 9.72 -1.91
N MET A 229 -3.04 9.36 -1.13
CA MET A 229 -2.87 9.84 0.24
C MET A 229 -2.50 11.33 0.26
N ALA A 230 -1.56 11.76 -0.59
CA ALA A 230 -1.18 13.16 -0.72
C ALA A 230 -2.36 14.02 -1.22
N LEU A 231 -3.09 13.57 -2.24
CA LEU A 231 -4.32 14.22 -2.72
C LEU A 231 -5.38 14.38 -1.61
N THR A 232 -5.44 13.42 -0.71
CA THR A 232 -6.36 13.46 0.45
C THR A 232 -5.94 14.54 1.44
N LEU A 233 -4.65 14.66 1.76
CA LEU A 233 -4.10 15.74 2.60
C LEU A 233 -4.33 17.11 1.95
N ALA A 234 -3.97 17.26 0.67
CA ALA A 234 -4.17 18.51 -0.09
C ALA A 234 -5.65 18.94 -0.17
N ALA A 235 -6.58 17.98 -0.12
CA ALA A 235 -8.02 18.24 -0.03
C ALA A 235 -8.48 18.61 1.40
N GLY A 236 -7.57 18.77 2.37
CA GLY A 236 -7.85 19.13 3.76
C GLY A 236 -8.46 17.99 4.58
N LEU A 237 -8.23 16.75 4.18
CA LEU A 237 -8.64 15.55 4.92
C LEU A 237 -7.48 15.00 5.78
N GLN A 238 -7.72 13.88 6.44
CA GLN A 238 -6.76 13.26 7.35
C GLN A 238 -6.23 11.94 6.80
N LEU A 239 -5.04 11.54 7.25
CA LEU A 239 -4.53 10.18 7.15
C LEU A 239 -4.49 9.53 8.53
N GLU A 240 -4.72 8.21 8.58
CA GLU A 240 -4.73 7.40 9.79
C GLU A 240 -3.51 6.46 9.80
N ASP A 241 -2.81 6.37 10.95
CA ASP A 241 -1.71 5.43 11.22
C ASP A 241 -0.55 5.45 10.18
N ILE A 242 -0.30 6.59 9.55
CA ILE A 242 0.65 6.70 8.43
C ILE A 242 2.11 6.44 8.86
N GLU A 243 2.43 6.51 10.14
CA GLU A 243 3.75 6.20 10.70
C GLU A 243 4.12 4.72 10.62
N PHE A 244 3.16 3.83 10.39
CA PHE A 244 3.43 2.41 10.34
C PHE A 244 3.73 1.92 8.92
N VAL A 245 5.00 1.71 8.65
CA VAL A 245 5.50 1.08 7.42
C VAL A 245 6.09 -0.27 7.75
N GLN A 246 5.65 -1.31 7.04
CA GLN A 246 6.21 -2.65 7.18
C GLN A 246 7.47 -2.79 6.32
N PHE A 247 8.58 -3.15 6.97
CA PHE A 247 9.80 -3.55 6.30
C PHE A 247 9.81 -5.06 6.13
N HIS A 248 9.84 -5.53 4.87
CA HIS A 248 9.96 -6.96 4.59
C HIS A 248 11.40 -7.41 4.87
N PRO A 249 11.61 -8.51 5.62
CA PRO A 249 12.95 -8.93 6.04
C PRO A 249 13.89 -9.27 4.88
N THR A 250 13.35 -9.82 3.80
CA THR A 250 14.12 -10.40 2.69
C THR A 250 14.01 -9.56 1.43
N GLY A 251 14.51 -8.32 1.47
CA GLY A 251 14.83 -7.53 0.29
C GLY A 251 16.22 -7.88 -0.24
N LEU A 252 16.37 -8.04 -1.55
CA LEU A 252 17.67 -8.27 -2.18
C LEU A 252 18.57 -7.04 -1.96
N ALA A 253 19.78 -7.23 -1.45
CA ALA A 253 20.60 -6.19 -0.82
C ALA A 253 20.70 -4.86 -1.57
N HIS A 254 21.18 -4.84 -2.82
CA HIS A 254 21.45 -3.58 -3.52
C HIS A 254 20.24 -3.01 -4.29
N THR A 255 19.13 -3.77 -4.44
CA THR A 255 17.96 -3.33 -5.20
C THR A 255 16.73 -3.08 -4.34
N GLY A 256 16.66 -3.69 -3.15
CA GLY A 256 15.44 -3.73 -2.33
C GLY A 256 14.33 -4.66 -2.88
N ILE A 257 14.52 -5.29 -4.04
CA ILE A 257 13.53 -6.17 -4.67
C ILE A 257 13.15 -7.29 -3.71
N LEU A 258 11.86 -7.56 -3.61
CA LEU A 258 11.29 -8.58 -2.74
C LEU A 258 11.81 -9.98 -3.11
N LEU A 259 12.29 -10.71 -2.10
CA LEU A 259 12.35 -12.16 -2.14
C LEU A 259 11.25 -12.70 -1.24
N SER A 260 10.31 -13.41 -1.83
CA SER A 260 9.08 -13.86 -1.17
C SER A 260 9.32 -14.56 0.17
N GLU A 261 8.46 -14.32 1.15
CA GLU A 261 8.43 -15.07 2.42
C GLU A 261 8.32 -16.59 2.19
N ALA A 262 7.80 -17.00 1.03
CA ALA A 262 7.76 -18.38 0.61
C ALA A 262 9.15 -19.06 0.62
N ALA A 263 10.23 -18.32 0.33
CA ALA A 263 11.60 -18.84 0.41
C ALA A 263 11.94 -19.37 1.81
N ARG A 264 11.55 -18.61 2.87
CA ARG A 264 11.73 -19.05 4.27
C ARG A 264 10.73 -20.16 4.64
N ALA A 265 9.52 -20.10 4.12
CA ALA A 265 8.51 -21.15 4.35
C ALA A 265 8.87 -22.51 3.75
N GLU A 266 9.62 -22.52 2.65
CA GLU A 266 10.13 -23.75 2.00
C GLU A 266 11.48 -24.22 2.58
N GLY A 267 12.06 -23.50 3.56
CA GLY A 267 13.25 -23.94 4.29
C GLY A 267 14.47 -23.03 4.20
N GLY A 268 14.33 -21.80 3.65
CA GLY A 268 15.39 -20.80 3.68
C GLY A 268 15.71 -20.33 5.10
N ILE A 269 16.99 -20.22 5.44
CA ILE A 269 17.51 -19.91 6.77
C ILE A 269 18.28 -18.57 6.73
N LEU A 270 18.03 -17.69 7.71
CA LEU A 270 18.77 -16.44 7.87
C LEU A 270 20.08 -16.68 8.64
N ARG A 271 21.22 -16.26 8.05
CA ARG A 271 22.53 -16.40 8.67
C ARG A 271 23.27 -15.07 8.76
N ASN A 272 23.98 -14.88 9.87
CA ASN A 272 24.89 -13.74 10.06
C ASN A 272 26.29 -13.97 9.44
N ALA A 273 27.21 -13.04 9.63
CA ALA A 273 28.60 -13.13 9.12
C ALA A 273 29.37 -14.35 9.67
N ASP A 274 29.02 -14.86 10.85
CA ASP A 274 29.63 -16.04 11.47
C ASP A 274 29.04 -17.35 10.95
N GLY A 275 28.04 -17.28 10.04
CA GLY A 275 27.31 -18.46 9.51
C GLY A 275 26.24 -18.99 10.46
N GLU A 276 25.94 -18.30 11.55
CA GLU A 276 25.00 -18.72 12.57
C GLU A 276 23.54 -18.48 12.14
N ALA A 277 22.66 -19.45 12.33
CA ALA A 277 21.21 -19.32 12.16
C ALA A 277 20.63 -18.51 13.34
N PHE A 278 20.71 -17.19 13.28
CA PHE A 278 20.52 -16.32 14.43
C PHE A 278 19.06 -16.20 14.91
N MET A 279 18.08 -16.52 14.08
CA MET A 279 16.67 -16.42 14.46
C MET A 279 16.26 -17.33 15.63
N GLU A 280 16.99 -18.42 15.87
CA GLU A 280 16.79 -19.28 17.05
C GLU A 280 16.98 -18.52 18.38
N ARG A 281 17.76 -17.45 18.37
CA ARG A 281 18.05 -16.60 19.53
C ARG A 281 16.94 -15.59 19.81
N TYR A 282 16.30 -15.09 18.75
CA TYR A 282 15.30 -14.00 18.81
C TYR A 282 13.87 -14.52 18.86
N ALA A 283 13.58 -15.64 18.21
CA ALA A 283 12.26 -16.22 18.12
C ALA A 283 12.35 -17.77 18.11
N PRO A 284 12.65 -18.42 19.24
CA PRO A 284 12.97 -19.86 19.28
C PRO A 284 11.83 -20.76 18.81
N GLU A 285 10.58 -20.34 18.95
CA GLU A 285 9.41 -21.14 18.54
C GLU A 285 9.11 -21.05 17.05
N HIS A 286 9.25 -19.86 16.46
CA HIS A 286 8.88 -19.58 15.05
C HIS A 286 10.09 -19.43 14.14
N ARG A 287 11.27 -19.16 14.67
CA ARG A 287 12.54 -18.99 13.94
C ARG A 287 12.38 -18.05 12.75
N ASP A 288 12.80 -18.47 11.57
CA ASP A 288 12.75 -17.70 10.33
C ASP A 288 11.32 -17.38 9.84
N LEU A 289 10.29 -18.02 10.42
CA LEU A 289 8.87 -17.75 10.19
C LEU A 289 8.21 -16.96 11.33
N ALA A 290 8.98 -16.25 12.13
CA ALA A 290 8.44 -15.23 13.03
C ALA A 290 7.79 -14.08 12.23
N ALA A 291 6.99 -13.24 12.90
CA ALA A 291 6.36 -12.09 12.26
C ALA A 291 7.43 -11.16 11.65
N ARG A 292 7.08 -10.49 10.55
CA ARG A 292 8.02 -9.69 9.73
C ARG A 292 8.76 -8.62 10.51
N ASP A 293 8.07 -7.92 11.39
CA ASP A 293 8.68 -6.91 12.27
C ASP A 293 9.72 -7.50 13.22
N VAL A 294 9.47 -8.70 13.77
CA VAL A 294 10.42 -9.41 14.62
C VAL A 294 11.66 -9.81 13.83
N VAL A 295 11.48 -10.38 12.63
CA VAL A 295 12.61 -10.78 11.78
C VAL A 295 13.43 -9.57 11.34
N SER A 296 12.79 -8.48 10.89
CA SER A 296 13.48 -7.27 10.46
C SER A 296 14.28 -6.63 11.60
N ARG A 297 13.71 -6.53 12.81
CA ARG A 297 14.44 -6.04 14.00
C ARG A 297 15.61 -6.95 14.37
N SER A 298 15.46 -8.27 14.24
CA SER A 298 16.53 -9.24 14.52
C SER A 298 17.70 -9.09 13.54
N ILE A 299 17.42 -8.89 12.25
CA ILE A 299 18.44 -8.60 11.23
C ILE A 299 19.20 -7.31 11.61
N MET A 300 18.49 -6.25 11.95
CA MET A 300 19.12 -4.99 12.35
C MET A 300 19.97 -5.15 13.62
N ALA A 301 19.54 -5.98 14.59
CA ALA A 301 20.32 -6.27 15.79
C ALA A 301 21.62 -7.03 15.47
N GLU A 302 21.62 -7.94 14.50
CA GLU A 302 22.83 -8.62 14.02
C GLU A 302 23.80 -7.65 13.34
N ILE A 303 23.27 -6.78 12.48
CA ILE A 303 24.06 -5.75 11.78
C ILE A 303 24.74 -4.81 12.79
N ASP A 304 24.00 -4.30 13.77
CA ASP A 304 24.54 -3.41 14.81
C ASP A 304 25.58 -4.08 15.70
N ALA A 305 25.43 -5.36 15.96
CA ALA A 305 26.41 -6.14 16.72
C ALA A 305 27.68 -6.44 15.89
N GLY A 306 27.80 -5.90 14.67
CA GLY A 306 28.95 -6.10 13.78
C GLY A 306 28.98 -7.47 13.10
N ARG A 307 27.87 -8.21 13.13
CA ARG A 307 27.74 -9.52 12.46
C ARG A 307 27.01 -9.43 11.12
N GLY A 308 26.88 -8.23 10.56
CA GLY A 308 26.43 -8.03 9.19
C GLY A 308 27.48 -8.39 8.15
N VAL A 309 27.05 -8.55 6.91
CA VAL A 309 27.87 -8.83 5.72
C VAL A 309 27.75 -7.72 4.70
N ALA A 310 28.78 -7.51 3.88
CA ALA A 310 28.69 -6.62 2.73
C ALA A 310 28.01 -7.33 1.55
N ASP A 311 27.36 -6.55 0.68
CA ASP A 311 26.85 -7.06 -0.60
C ASP A 311 28.05 -7.52 -1.47
N PRO A 312 28.05 -8.73 -2.03
CA PRO A 312 29.10 -9.19 -2.94
C PRO A 312 29.30 -8.29 -4.16
N LYS A 313 28.32 -7.49 -4.55
CA LYS A 313 28.45 -6.49 -5.63
C LYS A 313 29.16 -5.21 -5.19
N ASP A 314 29.21 -4.94 -3.87
CA ASP A 314 29.95 -3.85 -3.25
C ASP A 314 30.73 -4.40 -2.03
N PRO A 315 31.84 -5.16 -2.26
CA PRO A 315 32.56 -5.83 -1.18
C PRO A 315 33.23 -4.88 -0.18
N ASP A 316 33.50 -3.65 -0.60
CA ASP A 316 34.10 -2.59 0.22
C ASP A 316 33.03 -1.66 0.86
N GLY A 317 31.76 -1.90 0.55
CA GLY A 317 30.60 -1.17 1.04
C GLY A 317 30.21 -1.50 2.48
N PRO A 318 29.08 -0.97 2.94
CA PRO A 318 28.63 -1.19 4.31
C PRO A 318 28.27 -2.67 4.55
N LYS A 319 28.51 -3.13 5.78
CA LYS A 319 28.10 -4.46 6.23
C LYS A 319 26.67 -4.43 6.78
N ASP A 320 25.72 -4.02 5.96
CA ASP A 320 24.32 -3.76 6.29
C ASP A 320 23.35 -4.86 5.83
N CYS A 321 23.88 -6.04 5.52
CA CYS A 321 23.13 -7.20 5.04
C CYS A 321 23.34 -8.41 5.95
N VAL A 322 22.50 -9.44 5.74
CA VAL A 322 22.67 -10.80 6.24
C VAL A 322 22.46 -11.79 5.09
N TRP A 323 22.74 -13.07 5.30
CA TRP A 323 22.55 -14.11 4.28
C TRP A 323 21.19 -14.78 4.40
N LEU A 324 20.51 -14.96 3.26
CA LEU A 324 19.46 -15.96 3.08
C LEU A 324 20.11 -17.22 2.47
N ASP A 325 20.14 -18.30 3.23
CA ASP A 325 20.65 -19.61 2.84
C ASP A 325 19.50 -20.49 2.35
N MET A 326 19.41 -20.69 1.04
CA MET A 326 18.43 -21.54 0.37
C MET A 326 19.04 -22.90 -0.08
N THR A 327 20.33 -23.13 0.17
CA THR A 327 21.07 -24.30 -0.32
C THR A 327 20.56 -25.64 0.22
N GLY A 328 19.80 -25.61 1.33
CA GLY A 328 19.15 -26.78 1.92
C GLY A 328 17.81 -27.17 1.30
N ILE A 329 17.27 -26.35 0.39
CA ILE A 329 15.99 -26.65 -0.29
C ILE A 329 16.27 -27.56 -1.50
N ASP A 330 15.42 -28.58 -1.69
CA ASP A 330 15.52 -29.45 -2.88
C ASP A 330 15.40 -28.61 -4.19
N PRO A 331 16.34 -28.73 -5.14
CA PRO A 331 16.35 -27.89 -6.33
C PRO A 331 15.13 -28.04 -7.24
N GLU A 332 14.54 -29.22 -7.35
CA GLU A 332 13.33 -29.41 -8.17
C GLU A 332 12.11 -28.82 -7.47
N ARG A 333 12.04 -28.95 -6.14
CA ARG A 333 11.01 -28.27 -5.34
C ARG A 333 11.14 -26.76 -5.43
N MET A 334 12.37 -26.23 -5.39
CA MET A 334 12.63 -24.79 -5.53
C MET A 334 12.11 -24.24 -6.87
N LYS A 335 12.38 -24.95 -7.98
CA LYS A 335 11.87 -24.58 -9.30
C LYS A 335 10.35 -24.64 -9.42
N GLU A 336 9.71 -25.58 -8.74
CA GLU A 336 8.25 -25.75 -8.76
C GLU A 336 7.51 -24.63 -8.00
N VAL A 337 8.01 -24.24 -6.81
CA VAL A 337 7.25 -23.38 -5.89
C VAL A 337 7.80 -21.98 -5.71
N LEU A 338 9.05 -21.73 -6.17
CA LEU A 338 9.77 -20.45 -6.07
C LEU A 338 10.40 -20.02 -7.40
N PRO A 339 9.76 -20.24 -8.58
CA PRO A 339 10.38 -19.94 -9.87
C PRO A 339 10.76 -18.46 -10.00
N GLN A 340 9.95 -17.53 -9.51
CA GLN A 340 10.21 -16.10 -9.59
C GLN A 340 11.33 -15.66 -8.62
N VAL A 341 11.38 -16.24 -7.42
CA VAL A 341 12.47 -15.98 -6.46
C VAL A 341 13.81 -16.39 -7.07
N VAL A 342 13.89 -17.58 -7.68
CA VAL A 342 15.10 -18.08 -8.37
C VAL A 342 15.48 -17.13 -9.50
N GLU A 343 14.54 -16.80 -10.39
CA GLU A 343 14.75 -15.89 -11.52
C GLU A 343 15.24 -14.51 -11.04
N THR A 344 14.66 -13.96 -9.97
CA THR A 344 15.06 -12.68 -9.39
C THR A 344 16.50 -12.71 -8.87
N ILE A 345 16.87 -13.76 -8.15
CA ILE A 345 18.24 -13.92 -7.62
C ILE A 345 19.25 -14.05 -8.76
N GLU A 346 18.98 -14.90 -9.74
CA GLU A 346 19.86 -15.10 -10.91
C GLU A 346 20.00 -13.82 -11.72
N GLN A 347 18.90 -13.11 -11.98
CA GLN A 347 18.89 -11.93 -12.85
C GLN A 347 19.51 -10.70 -12.16
N TYR A 348 19.17 -10.43 -10.93
CA TYR A 348 19.57 -9.21 -10.23
C TYR A 348 20.79 -9.37 -9.33
N ALA A 349 21.01 -10.52 -8.71
CA ALA A 349 22.22 -10.78 -7.92
C ALA A 349 23.33 -11.50 -8.70
N SER A 350 23.00 -12.17 -9.80
CA SER A 350 23.92 -13.05 -10.54
C SER A 350 24.44 -14.21 -9.68
N LEU A 351 23.59 -14.73 -8.81
CA LEU A 351 23.86 -15.84 -7.89
C LEU A 351 22.98 -17.05 -8.23
N ASP A 352 23.43 -18.25 -7.90
CA ASP A 352 22.66 -19.50 -7.99
C ASP A 352 22.18 -19.89 -6.57
N PRO A 353 20.89 -19.70 -6.23
CA PRO A 353 20.41 -19.94 -4.87
C PRO A 353 20.52 -21.42 -4.41
N VAL A 354 20.77 -22.34 -5.33
CA VAL A 354 21.05 -23.75 -5.00
C VAL A 354 22.45 -23.92 -4.39
N LYS A 355 23.38 -22.99 -4.65
CA LYS A 355 24.80 -23.09 -4.27
C LYS A 355 25.29 -21.91 -3.45
N ASP A 356 24.73 -20.72 -3.69
CA ASP A 356 25.23 -19.46 -3.17
C ASP A 356 24.34 -18.94 -2.04
N LEU A 357 24.93 -18.27 -1.07
CA LEU A 357 24.21 -17.49 -0.08
C LEU A 357 23.76 -16.17 -0.70
N VAL A 358 22.51 -15.79 -0.46
CA VAL A 358 21.91 -14.58 -1.06
C VAL A 358 21.95 -13.42 -0.07
N PRO A 359 22.56 -12.26 -0.42
CA PRO A 359 22.60 -11.11 0.48
C PRO A 359 21.24 -10.43 0.54
N ILE A 360 20.70 -10.24 1.75
CA ILE A 360 19.40 -9.60 1.96
C ILE A 360 19.46 -8.59 3.11
N LYS A 361 18.55 -7.60 3.06
CA LYS A 361 18.30 -6.66 4.14
C LYS A 361 16.82 -6.28 4.20
N PRO A 362 16.34 -5.70 5.33
CA PRO A 362 14.98 -5.18 5.39
C PRO A 362 14.73 -4.12 4.31
N THR A 363 13.57 -4.20 3.66
CA THR A 363 13.14 -3.31 2.56
C THR A 363 11.75 -2.76 2.86
N ALA A 364 11.52 -1.47 2.62
CA ALA A 364 10.19 -0.87 2.75
C ALA A 364 9.22 -1.57 1.79
N HIS A 365 8.11 -2.06 2.33
CA HIS A 365 7.26 -3.01 1.59
C HIS A 365 5.78 -2.68 1.57
N TYR A 366 5.21 -2.20 2.70
CA TYR A 366 3.78 -1.96 2.80
C TYR A 366 3.48 -0.82 3.79
N THR A 367 2.63 0.12 3.38
CA THR A 367 2.09 1.17 4.24
C THR A 367 0.82 0.65 4.91
N MET A 368 0.79 0.52 6.26
CA MET A 368 -0.38 0.03 6.98
C MET A 368 -1.46 1.07 7.16
N GLY A 369 -1.07 2.30 7.39
CA GLY A 369 -1.95 3.46 7.46
C GLY A 369 -2.36 3.99 6.08
N GLY A 370 -3.10 5.07 6.06
CA GLY A 370 -3.57 5.73 4.85
C GLY A 370 -4.87 6.51 5.05
N ILE A 371 -5.66 6.62 4.02
CA ILE A 371 -6.95 7.30 4.01
C ILE A 371 -7.94 6.58 4.92
N PRO A 372 -8.46 7.20 5.98
CA PRO A 372 -9.36 6.54 6.93
C PRO A 372 -10.70 6.19 6.27
N ILE A 373 -11.11 4.92 6.39
CA ILE A 373 -12.36 4.43 5.79
C ILE A 373 -13.19 3.62 6.79
N THR A 374 -14.51 3.66 6.60
CA THR A 374 -15.43 2.71 7.24
C THR A 374 -15.27 1.30 6.63
N THR A 375 -15.81 0.28 7.27
CA THR A 375 -15.87 -1.08 6.72
C THR A 375 -16.66 -1.20 5.40
N ASN A 376 -17.33 -0.13 4.97
CA ASN A 376 -18.03 -0.01 3.69
C ASN A 376 -17.22 0.78 2.64
N GLY A 377 -15.99 1.20 2.98
CA GLY A 377 -15.10 1.92 2.07
C GLY A 377 -15.33 3.44 2.02
N GLU A 378 -16.23 3.99 2.81
CA GLU A 378 -16.52 5.43 2.87
C GLU A 378 -15.40 6.17 3.60
N VAL A 379 -14.83 7.21 3.00
CA VAL A 379 -13.82 8.05 3.62
C VAL A 379 -14.46 8.93 4.70
N TYR A 380 -13.77 9.10 5.83
CA TYR A 380 -14.25 9.94 6.92
C TYR A 380 -13.17 10.86 7.49
N ARG A 381 -13.60 11.87 8.23
CA ARG A 381 -12.81 12.68 9.15
C ARG A 381 -13.07 12.25 10.58
N TRP A 382 -12.06 12.27 11.40
CA TRP A 382 -12.21 12.17 12.85
C TRP A 382 -12.21 13.58 13.45
N ALA A 383 -13.38 14.05 13.85
CA ALA A 383 -13.55 15.38 14.42
C ALA A 383 -14.58 15.35 15.55
N ASP A 384 -14.35 16.13 16.59
CA ASP A 384 -15.23 16.24 17.76
C ASP A 384 -15.50 14.88 18.46
N GLY A 385 -14.55 13.94 18.37
CA GLY A 385 -14.70 12.60 18.94
C GLY A 385 -15.65 11.67 18.18
N ALA A 386 -15.93 11.96 16.90
CA ALA A 386 -16.84 11.20 16.06
C ALA A 386 -16.31 11.02 14.62
N VAL A 387 -16.76 9.94 13.99
CA VAL A 387 -16.60 9.68 12.55
C VAL A 387 -17.57 10.57 11.78
N GLN A 388 -17.03 11.36 10.83
CA GLN A 388 -17.81 12.21 9.92
C GLN A 388 -17.49 11.79 8.49
N VAL A 389 -18.40 11.06 7.87
CA VAL A 389 -18.24 10.56 6.49
C VAL A 389 -18.25 11.73 5.50
N VAL A 390 -17.34 11.68 4.52
CA VAL A 390 -17.29 12.60 3.37
C VAL A 390 -18.19 12.03 2.27
N ASP A 391 -19.21 12.76 1.91
CA ASP A 391 -20.23 12.28 0.98
C ASP A 391 -19.66 12.00 -0.42
N GLY A 392 -19.95 10.82 -0.99
CA GLY A 392 -19.47 10.42 -2.32
C GLY A 392 -17.97 10.11 -2.41
N LEU A 393 -17.19 10.15 -1.31
CA LEU A 393 -15.78 9.81 -1.30
C LEU A 393 -15.53 8.43 -0.68
N PHE A 394 -14.78 7.61 -1.41
CA PHE A 394 -14.42 6.24 -1.03
C PHE A 394 -12.93 5.99 -1.18
N ALA A 395 -12.41 5.00 -0.45
CA ALA A 395 -11.07 4.48 -0.71
C ALA A 395 -11.01 2.98 -0.42
N ALA A 396 -10.01 2.28 -1.00
CA ALA A 396 -9.81 0.85 -0.78
C ALA A 396 -8.38 0.41 -1.09
N GLY A 397 -7.93 -0.66 -0.42
CA GLY A 397 -6.60 -1.23 -0.58
C GLY A 397 -5.52 -0.39 0.11
N GLU A 398 -4.27 -0.54 -0.30
CA GLU A 398 -3.11 -0.03 0.44
C GLU A 398 -3.05 1.50 0.62
N CYS A 399 -3.75 2.30 -0.19
CA CYS A 399 -3.84 3.74 0.08
C CYS A 399 -4.81 4.09 1.21
N SER A 400 -5.63 3.14 1.66
CA SER A 400 -6.66 3.33 2.68
C SER A 400 -6.32 2.63 3.99
N CYS A 401 -6.95 3.09 5.07
CA CYS A 401 -6.85 2.51 6.40
C CYS A 401 -8.25 2.18 6.94
N VAL A 402 -8.62 0.90 6.92
CA VAL A 402 -9.78 0.36 7.62
C VAL A 402 -9.41 -0.12 9.02
N SER A 403 -8.19 0.21 9.46
CA SER A 403 -7.58 -0.19 10.74
C SER A 403 -7.49 -1.71 10.95
N VAL A 404 -7.35 -2.48 9.87
CA VAL A 404 -7.27 -3.96 9.93
C VAL A 404 -5.84 -4.46 10.10
N HIS A 405 -4.85 -3.67 9.70
CA HIS A 405 -3.43 -4.05 9.74
C HIS A 405 -2.72 -3.58 11.01
N GLY A 406 -3.25 -2.54 11.66
CA GLY A 406 -2.64 -1.98 12.86
C GLY A 406 -1.17 -1.61 12.67
N ALA A 407 -0.36 -1.86 13.68
CA ALA A 407 1.05 -1.50 13.66
C ALA A 407 1.95 -2.46 12.86
N ASN A 408 1.42 -3.61 12.38
CA ASN A 408 2.18 -4.58 11.55
C ASN A 408 1.24 -5.57 10.87
N ARG A 409 1.23 -5.56 9.55
CA ARG A 409 0.34 -6.39 8.74
C ARG A 409 0.70 -7.87 8.77
N LEU A 410 -0.28 -8.72 9.01
CA LEU A 410 -0.15 -10.17 8.87
C LEU A 410 0.04 -10.55 7.39
N GLY A 411 0.99 -11.45 7.10
CA GLY A 411 1.27 -11.88 5.74
C GLY A 411 0.03 -12.47 5.03
N GLY A 412 -0.21 -12.08 3.76
CA GLY A 412 -1.36 -12.54 2.98
C GLY A 412 -2.66 -11.74 3.20
N ASN A 413 -2.74 -10.83 4.19
CA ASN A 413 -3.92 -10.00 4.40
C ASN A 413 -4.02 -8.83 3.39
N SER A 414 -2.93 -8.38 2.77
CA SER A 414 -2.92 -7.23 1.85
C SER A 414 -3.78 -7.46 0.61
N LEU A 415 -3.60 -8.59 -0.10
CA LEU A 415 -4.45 -8.92 -1.26
C LEU A 415 -5.90 -9.20 -0.85
N LEU A 416 -6.10 -9.77 0.35
CA LEU A 416 -7.43 -10.01 0.89
C LEU A 416 -8.15 -8.69 1.19
N ASP A 417 -7.47 -7.76 1.88
CA ASP A 417 -7.96 -6.40 2.15
C ASP A 417 -8.35 -5.69 0.85
N ALA A 418 -7.44 -5.61 -0.12
CA ALA A 418 -7.68 -4.95 -1.39
C ALA A 418 -8.90 -5.52 -2.15
N CYS A 419 -9.02 -6.85 -2.23
CA CYS A 419 -10.13 -7.48 -2.95
C CYS A 419 -11.46 -7.39 -2.19
N LEU A 420 -11.44 -7.59 -0.87
CA LEU A 420 -12.65 -7.60 -0.05
C LEU A 420 -13.22 -6.19 0.12
N PHE A 421 -12.42 -5.26 0.66
CA PHE A 421 -12.90 -3.90 0.92
C PHE A 421 -13.09 -3.12 -0.39
N GLY A 422 -12.31 -3.40 -1.44
CA GLY A 422 -12.60 -2.88 -2.78
C GLY A 422 -13.98 -3.30 -3.27
N THR A 423 -14.32 -4.59 -3.18
CA THR A 423 -15.65 -5.10 -3.55
C THR A 423 -16.75 -4.43 -2.72
N ARG A 424 -16.55 -4.28 -1.40
CA ARG A 424 -17.53 -3.64 -0.50
C ARG A 424 -17.75 -2.17 -0.82
N ALA A 425 -16.66 -1.41 -1.04
CA ALA A 425 -16.73 -0.01 -1.46
C ALA A 425 -17.52 0.13 -2.78
N GLY A 426 -17.27 -0.75 -3.76
CA GLY A 426 -18.03 -0.80 -5.00
C GLY A 426 -19.52 -1.07 -4.78
N GLN A 427 -19.88 -1.99 -3.90
CA GLN A 427 -21.28 -2.28 -3.54
C GLN A 427 -21.95 -1.09 -2.84
N THR A 428 -21.24 -0.40 -1.94
CA THR A 428 -21.76 0.80 -1.29
C THR A 428 -21.99 1.93 -2.28
N MET A 429 -21.05 2.15 -3.22
CA MET A 429 -21.24 3.11 -4.31
C MET A 429 -22.46 2.75 -5.18
N ALA A 430 -22.68 1.46 -5.46
CA ALA A 430 -23.82 1.00 -6.25
C ALA A 430 -25.15 1.36 -5.59
N ALA A 431 -25.28 1.18 -4.28
CA ALA A 431 -26.48 1.55 -3.53
C ALA A 431 -26.75 3.07 -3.63
N ARG A 432 -25.70 3.91 -3.50
CA ARG A 432 -25.82 5.36 -3.65
C ARG A 432 -26.21 5.78 -5.07
N ILE A 433 -25.61 5.17 -6.09
CA ILE A 433 -25.96 5.44 -7.50
C ILE A 433 -27.42 5.10 -7.76
N ALA A 434 -27.91 3.98 -7.20
CA ALA A 434 -29.30 3.59 -7.36
C ALA A 434 -30.30 4.58 -6.73
N GLU A 435 -29.92 5.25 -5.66
CA GLU A 435 -30.74 6.30 -5.04
C GLU A 435 -30.80 7.57 -5.90
N ASN A 436 -29.69 7.94 -6.59
CA ASN A 436 -29.61 9.16 -7.38
C ASN A 436 -28.66 9.03 -8.58
N PRO A 437 -29.05 8.33 -9.67
CA PRO A 437 -28.22 8.20 -10.87
C PRO A 437 -28.13 9.52 -11.65
N VAL A 438 -26.98 9.77 -12.32
CA VAL A 438 -26.71 11.02 -13.07
C VAL A 438 -27.75 11.28 -14.17
N ASP A 439 -28.10 10.28 -14.93
CA ASP A 439 -29.07 10.41 -16.05
C ASP A 439 -30.54 10.30 -15.58
N SER A 440 -30.83 10.50 -14.28
CA SER A 440 -32.21 10.48 -13.76
C SER A 440 -32.97 11.74 -14.20
N PRO A 441 -34.21 11.61 -14.67
CA PRO A 441 -35.07 12.76 -14.96
C PRO A 441 -35.41 13.62 -13.72
N MET A 442 -35.07 13.13 -12.52
CA MET A 442 -35.29 13.79 -11.23
C MET A 442 -33.99 14.36 -10.63
N ALA A 443 -32.86 14.32 -11.35
CA ALA A 443 -31.63 14.93 -10.89
C ALA A 443 -31.81 16.44 -10.69
N GLU A 444 -31.37 16.97 -9.55
CA GLU A 444 -31.41 18.41 -9.27
C GLU A 444 -30.25 19.10 -9.98
N ASP A 445 -30.51 19.80 -11.08
CA ASP A 445 -29.49 20.51 -11.90
C ASP A 445 -28.59 21.43 -11.05
N SER A 446 -29.11 22.05 -9.99
CA SER A 446 -28.37 23.01 -9.17
C SER A 446 -27.26 22.39 -8.30
N ALA A 447 -27.41 21.11 -7.90
CA ALA A 447 -26.37 20.40 -7.13
C ALA A 447 -25.23 19.99 -8.06
N ASP A 448 -25.54 19.52 -9.26
CA ASP A 448 -24.54 19.15 -10.26
C ASP A 448 -23.73 20.36 -10.78
N ASP A 449 -24.35 21.55 -10.89
CA ASP A 449 -23.65 22.77 -11.27
C ASP A 449 -22.54 23.13 -10.28
N MET A 450 -22.79 23.01 -8.96
CA MET A 450 -21.78 23.31 -7.94
C MET A 450 -20.60 22.32 -7.99
N LEU A 451 -20.87 21.02 -8.21
CA LEU A 451 -19.81 20.01 -8.36
C LEU A 451 -18.97 20.25 -9.62
N THR A 452 -19.62 20.61 -10.71
CA THR A 452 -18.97 20.92 -11.99
C THR A 452 -18.07 22.15 -11.88
N ASP A 453 -18.55 23.24 -11.30
CA ASP A 453 -17.81 24.49 -11.12
C ASP A 453 -16.54 24.26 -10.27
N ALA A 454 -16.60 23.49 -9.21
CA ALA A 454 -15.46 23.19 -8.36
C ALA A 454 -14.35 22.43 -9.12
N ALA A 455 -14.71 21.42 -9.90
CA ALA A 455 -13.74 20.63 -10.67
C ALA A 455 -13.15 21.43 -11.84
N ASP A 456 -13.93 22.26 -12.52
CA ASP A 456 -13.44 23.12 -13.60
C ASP A 456 -12.46 24.19 -13.07
N GLN A 457 -12.75 24.79 -11.91
CA GLN A 457 -11.85 25.75 -11.27
C GLN A 457 -10.50 25.09 -10.88
N ALA A 458 -10.54 23.88 -10.32
CA ALA A 458 -9.33 23.12 -10.00
C ALA A 458 -8.51 22.80 -11.28
N ALA A 459 -9.18 22.40 -12.36
CA ALA A 459 -8.53 22.12 -13.63
C ALA A 459 -7.87 23.37 -14.24
N ASP A 460 -8.50 24.55 -14.15
CA ASP A 460 -7.91 25.79 -14.64
C ASP A 460 -6.67 26.20 -13.83
N SER A 461 -6.67 26.00 -12.52
CA SER A 461 -5.50 26.20 -11.66
C SER A 461 -4.35 25.26 -12.06
N ARG A 462 -4.66 23.98 -12.29
CA ARG A 462 -3.65 22.99 -12.67
C ARG A 462 -3.11 23.20 -14.09
N LYS A 463 -3.90 23.71 -15.03
CA LYS A 463 -3.43 24.15 -16.36
C LYS A 463 -2.41 25.29 -16.26
N ALA A 464 -2.69 26.29 -15.40
CA ALA A 464 -1.76 27.40 -15.19
C ALA A 464 -0.43 26.91 -14.60
N GLU A 465 -0.46 25.98 -13.65
CA GLU A 465 0.75 25.36 -13.11
C GLU A 465 1.51 24.54 -14.18
N LEU A 466 0.81 23.75 -15.01
CA LEU A 466 1.44 23.01 -16.10
C LEU A 466 2.18 23.96 -17.06
N ASP A 467 1.55 25.08 -17.44
CA ASP A 467 2.18 26.11 -18.29
C ASP A 467 3.44 26.69 -17.63
N GLU A 468 3.42 26.90 -16.31
CA GLU A 468 4.58 27.35 -15.54
C GLU A 468 5.70 26.29 -15.52
N LEU A 469 5.37 25.02 -15.29
CA LEU A 469 6.34 23.92 -15.31
C LEU A 469 7.01 23.78 -16.67
N LEU A 470 6.27 23.99 -17.76
CA LEU A 470 6.76 23.89 -19.14
C LEU A 470 7.48 25.15 -19.63
N ALA A 471 7.39 26.29 -18.92
CA ALA A 471 8.12 27.51 -19.27
C ALA A 471 9.65 27.31 -19.22
N GLY A 472 10.09 26.27 -18.52
CA GLY A 472 11.51 25.93 -18.34
C GLY A 472 12.17 26.72 -17.19
N PRO A 473 13.43 26.41 -16.86
CA PRO A 473 14.15 27.06 -15.77
C PRO A 473 14.16 28.58 -15.89
N MET A 474 13.92 29.28 -14.77
CA MET A 474 14.04 30.72 -14.73
C MET A 474 15.51 31.14 -14.78
N GLY A 475 15.96 31.56 -15.97
CA GLY A 475 17.30 32.08 -16.26
C GLY A 475 18.23 31.08 -16.93
N ASP A 476 18.74 31.46 -18.10
CA ASP A 476 19.96 30.89 -18.66
C ASP A 476 21.11 31.25 -17.67
N SER A 477 21.34 30.42 -16.66
CA SER A 477 22.58 30.54 -15.91
C SER A 477 23.68 29.92 -16.76
N ASP A 478 24.40 30.76 -17.47
CA ASP A 478 25.61 30.45 -18.25
C ASP A 478 26.77 29.98 -17.33
N ASP A 479 26.46 29.71 -16.04
CA ASP A 479 27.44 29.37 -15.00
C ASP A 479 27.57 27.86 -14.73
N GLY A 480 26.87 26.99 -15.51
CA GLY A 480 26.99 25.55 -15.40
C GLY A 480 26.32 24.95 -14.14
N THR A 481 25.48 25.70 -13.43
CA THR A 481 24.66 25.13 -12.35
C THR A 481 23.63 24.19 -12.96
N THR A 482 23.73 22.92 -12.62
CA THR A 482 22.80 21.86 -13.01
C THR A 482 21.44 22.21 -12.43
N THR A 483 20.44 22.37 -13.30
CA THR A 483 19.04 22.50 -12.87
C THR A 483 18.65 21.29 -12.03
N ALA A 484 17.92 21.52 -10.93
CA ALA A 484 17.46 20.45 -10.04
C ALA A 484 16.63 19.42 -10.83
N ASN A 485 16.88 18.14 -10.53
CA ASN A 485 16.24 17.01 -11.20
C ASN A 485 15.28 16.33 -10.21
N PRO A 486 13.98 16.15 -10.54
CA PRO A 486 13.01 15.54 -9.63
C PRO A 486 13.41 14.13 -9.18
N TYR A 487 14.02 13.33 -10.04
CA TYR A 487 14.47 11.96 -9.69
C TYR A 487 15.63 11.95 -8.68
N GLN A 488 16.54 12.91 -8.77
CA GLN A 488 17.61 13.07 -7.77
C GLN A 488 17.05 13.54 -6.44
N LEU A 489 16.06 14.43 -6.47
CA LEU A 489 15.40 14.92 -5.26
C LEU A 489 14.61 13.81 -4.57
N MET A 490 13.90 12.96 -5.33
CA MET A 490 13.25 11.74 -4.80
C MET A 490 14.26 10.80 -4.14
N ALA A 491 15.43 10.58 -4.76
CA ALA A 491 16.47 9.73 -4.19
C ALA A 491 17.04 10.31 -2.89
N GLN A 492 17.22 11.64 -2.83
CA GLN A 492 17.66 12.35 -1.62
C GLN A 492 16.61 12.23 -0.51
N LEU A 493 15.32 12.50 -0.80
CA LEU A 493 14.22 12.34 0.13
C LEU A 493 14.15 10.90 0.66
N GLY A 494 14.25 9.91 -0.23
CA GLY A 494 14.25 8.50 0.15
C GLY A 494 15.38 8.13 1.10
N SER A 495 16.57 8.72 0.92
CA SER A 495 17.71 8.51 1.82
C SER A 495 17.48 9.15 3.19
N VAL A 496 16.89 10.35 3.23
CA VAL A 496 16.52 11.04 4.47
C VAL A 496 15.49 10.23 5.26
N MET A 497 14.43 9.76 4.60
CA MET A 497 13.38 8.96 5.22
C MET A 497 13.87 7.60 5.71
N GLU A 498 14.77 6.94 4.96
CA GLU A 498 15.37 5.68 5.38
C GLU A 498 16.24 5.86 6.64
N GLN A 499 16.99 6.93 6.74
CA GLN A 499 17.78 7.25 7.95
C GLN A 499 16.91 7.59 9.16
N ALA A 500 15.74 8.19 8.94
CA ALA A 500 14.81 8.61 9.99
C ALA A 500 13.95 7.47 10.53
N LEU A 501 13.38 6.64 9.64
CA LEU A 501 12.26 5.75 9.99
C LEU A 501 12.46 4.27 9.60
N ALA A 502 13.58 3.87 8.96
CA ALA A 502 13.73 2.47 8.56
C ALA A 502 13.89 1.54 9.77
N VAL A 503 12.92 0.66 9.99
CA VAL A 503 12.82 -0.34 11.08
C VAL A 503 12.94 0.26 12.48
N ARG A 504 13.86 1.22 12.69
CA ARG A 504 14.16 1.87 13.98
C ARG A 504 14.28 3.37 13.80
N CYS A 505 13.77 4.12 14.78
CA CYS A 505 13.80 5.57 14.77
C CYS A 505 14.08 6.17 16.17
N THR A 506 14.43 7.45 16.18
CA THR A 506 14.60 8.27 17.40
C THR A 506 14.02 9.66 17.15
N ALA A 507 13.64 10.38 18.22
CA ALA A 507 13.21 11.78 18.10
C ALA A 507 14.25 12.64 17.39
N GLN A 508 15.53 12.43 17.65
CA GLN A 508 16.61 13.18 17.01
C GLN A 508 16.69 12.91 15.49
N ALA A 509 16.53 11.65 15.06
CA ALA A 509 16.53 11.31 13.63
C ALA A 509 15.35 11.92 12.90
N ILE A 510 14.17 11.91 13.53
CA ILE A 510 12.94 12.52 13.01
C ILE A 510 13.11 14.04 12.86
N ASP A 511 13.58 14.74 13.91
CA ASP A 511 13.82 16.20 13.90
C ASP A 511 14.86 16.60 12.83
N THR A 512 15.93 15.80 12.70
CA THR A 512 16.93 16.00 11.64
C THR A 512 16.34 15.86 10.26
N ALA A 513 15.49 14.86 10.02
CA ALA A 513 14.83 14.65 8.73
C ALA A 513 13.86 15.79 8.39
N LEU A 514 13.01 16.22 9.33
CA LEU A 514 12.14 17.38 9.16
C LEU A 514 12.95 18.63 8.82
N THR A 515 14.07 18.87 9.52
CA THR A 515 14.96 19.99 9.24
C THR A 515 15.54 19.94 7.82
N GLN A 516 15.99 18.77 7.36
CA GLN A 516 16.54 18.59 6.02
C GLN A 516 15.47 18.74 4.93
N ILE A 517 14.28 18.18 5.16
CA ILE A 517 13.17 18.32 4.21
C ILE A 517 12.82 19.80 4.04
N ASN A 518 12.58 20.52 5.14
CA ASN A 518 12.14 21.91 5.12
C ASN A 518 13.21 22.89 4.56
N ASN A 519 14.48 22.65 4.85
CA ASN A 519 15.52 23.60 4.48
C ASN A 519 16.25 23.26 3.17
N ASP A 520 16.36 21.98 2.81
CA ASP A 520 17.20 21.56 1.70
C ASP A 520 16.39 20.94 0.54
N ILE A 521 15.23 20.28 0.81
CA ILE A 521 14.47 19.54 -0.20
C ILE A 521 13.29 20.37 -0.71
N THR A 522 12.40 20.83 0.15
CA THR A 522 11.18 21.58 -0.22
C THR A 522 11.49 22.84 -1.02
N PRO A 523 12.49 23.71 -0.65
CA PRO A 523 12.80 24.88 -1.44
C PRO A 523 13.31 24.56 -2.86
N VAL A 524 13.95 23.40 -3.05
CA VAL A 524 14.38 22.95 -4.37
C VAL A 524 13.18 22.42 -5.17
N ALA A 525 12.29 21.65 -4.53
CA ALA A 525 11.08 21.13 -5.17
C ALA A 525 10.16 22.24 -5.72
N ASP A 526 10.07 23.38 -5.01
CA ASP A 526 9.28 24.55 -5.42
C ASP A 526 9.82 25.22 -6.71
N THR A 527 11.12 25.10 -6.93
CA THR A 527 11.77 25.71 -8.11
C THR A 527 11.83 24.78 -9.32
N LEU A 528 11.41 23.51 -9.18
CA LEU A 528 11.47 22.55 -10.28
C LEU A 528 10.67 23.02 -11.49
N ARG A 529 11.26 22.87 -12.68
CA ARG A 529 10.65 23.10 -13.99
C ARG A 529 11.09 21.98 -14.93
N ALA A 530 10.22 21.60 -15.86
CA ALA A 530 10.54 20.57 -16.82
C ALA A 530 11.59 21.08 -17.84
N HIS A 531 12.56 20.23 -18.17
CA HIS A 531 13.55 20.53 -19.21
C HIS A 531 12.92 20.41 -20.60
N ASP A 532 12.09 19.38 -20.82
CA ASP A 532 11.29 19.26 -22.04
C ASP A 532 10.03 20.13 -21.92
N LYS A 533 9.87 21.02 -22.90
CA LYS A 533 8.75 21.97 -22.97
C LYS A 533 7.51 21.41 -23.66
N THR A 534 7.55 20.16 -24.12
CA THR A 534 6.37 19.48 -24.65
C THR A 534 5.55 18.88 -23.52
N ALA A 535 4.22 18.99 -23.58
CA ALA A 535 3.36 18.40 -22.54
C ALA A 535 3.11 16.91 -22.77
N ALA A 536 2.97 16.48 -24.03
CA ALA A 536 2.65 15.10 -24.37
C ALA A 536 3.83 14.14 -24.03
N PHE A 537 3.53 13.04 -23.34
CA PHE A 537 4.49 12.04 -22.86
C PHE A 537 5.61 12.60 -21.97
N ASN A 538 5.38 13.74 -21.32
CA ASN A 538 6.38 14.36 -20.43
C ASN A 538 6.35 13.75 -19.03
N GLN A 539 7.19 12.73 -18.83
CA GLN A 539 7.32 12.07 -17.52
C GLN A 539 8.01 12.96 -16.46
N GLU A 540 8.74 13.98 -16.87
CA GLU A 540 9.36 14.90 -15.91
C GLU A 540 8.31 15.76 -15.19
N VAL A 541 7.25 16.16 -15.89
CA VAL A 541 6.12 16.87 -15.29
C VAL A 541 5.46 16.02 -14.20
N THR A 542 5.16 14.76 -14.50
CA THR A 542 4.59 13.85 -13.49
C THR A 542 5.55 13.60 -12.33
N ALA A 543 6.85 13.46 -12.59
CA ALA A 543 7.86 13.29 -11.55
C ALA A 543 7.99 14.52 -10.63
N ILE A 544 7.76 15.75 -11.15
CA ILE A 544 7.72 16.97 -10.31
C ILE A 544 6.52 16.93 -9.36
N TRP A 545 5.34 16.54 -9.82
CA TRP A 545 4.18 16.37 -8.94
C TRP A 545 4.39 15.24 -7.92
N GLU A 546 4.92 14.09 -8.36
CA GLU A 546 5.23 12.96 -7.47
C GLU A 546 6.17 13.33 -6.34
N VAL A 547 7.26 14.06 -6.62
CA VAL A 547 8.20 14.45 -5.55
C VAL A 547 7.56 15.41 -4.55
N ARG A 548 6.67 16.31 -4.98
CA ARG A 548 5.90 17.20 -4.10
C ARG A 548 4.97 16.39 -3.19
N HIS A 549 4.20 15.45 -3.76
CA HIS A 549 3.36 14.53 -2.98
C HIS A 549 4.18 13.71 -1.97
N LEU A 550 5.36 13.22 -2.37
CA LEU A 550 6.24 12.47 -1.47
C LEU A 550 6.77 13.34 -0.32
N ILE A 551 7.02 14.64 -0.54
CA ILE A 551 7.43 15.58 0.51
C ILE A 551 6.30 15.76 1.54
N GLU A 552 5.07 16.04 1.10
CA GLU A 552 3.91 16.18 1.97
C GLU A 552 3.67 14.93 2.82
N LEU A 553 3.76 13.75 2.20
CA LEU A 553 3.62 12.47 2.91
C LEU A 553 4.78 12.20 3.89
N ALA A 554 6.01 12.60 3.53
CA ALA A 554 7.16 12.47 4.41
C ALA A 554 6.97 13.28 5.68
N GLU A 555 6.54 14.53 5.56
CA GLU A 555 6.26 15.41 6.70
C GLU A 555 5.13 14.84 7.57
N ALA A 556 4.01 14.42 6.98
CA ALA A 556 2.90 13.78 7.70
C ALA A 556 3.35 12.53 8.47
N MET A 557 4.14 11.67 7.83
CA MET A 557 4.67 10.44 8.45
C MET A 557 5.64 10.74 9.59
N LEU A 558 6.51 11.73 9.43
CA LEU A 558 7.46 12.15 10.47
C LEU A 558 6.73 12.76 11.68
N HIS A 559 5.73 13.62 11.47
CA HIS A 559 4.94 14.20 12.55
C HIS A 559 4.11 13.15 13.31
N ALA A 560 3.52 12.17 12.60
CA ALA A 560 2.86 11.03 13.23
C ALA A 560 3.84 10.21 14.10
N SER A 561 5.04 9.91 13.54
CA SER A 561 6.09 9.16 14.22
C SER A 561 6.64 9.91 15.45
N GLU A 562 6.80 11.23 15.38
CA GLU A 562 7.21 12.07 16.50
C GLU A 562 6.20 12.02 17.64
N SER A 563 4.92 12.13 17.30
CA SER A 563 3.80 12.17 18.25
C SER A 563 3.61 10.85 19.00
N ARG A 564 3.96 9.71 18.42
CA ARG A 564 3.85 8.37 19.01
C ARG A 564 5.10 8.00 19.80
N GLN A 565 5.07 8.17 21.11
CA GLN A 565 6.20 7.94 22.02
C GLN A 565 6.18 6.52 22.62
N GLU A 566 6.12 5.52 21.76
CA GLU A 566 6.16 4.10 22.09
C GLU A 566 6.84 3.28 20.98
N SER A 567 7.16 2.02 21.26
CA SER A 567 7.49 1.02 20.24
C SER A 567 6.34 0.03 20.07
N ARG A 568 5.80 -0.06 18.84
CA ARG A 568 4.69 -0.96 18.51
C ARG A 568 4.84 -1.53 17.10
N GLY A 569 4.64 -2.85 16.95
CA GLY A 569 4.66 -3.52 15.67
C GLY A 569 5.91 -3.22 14.84
N SER A 570 5.75 -2.64 13.66
CA SER A 570 6.86 -2.31 12.75
C SER A 570 7.68 -1.09 13.18
N MET A 571 7.15 -0.21 14.01
CA MET A 571 7.86 0.98 14.51
C MET A 571 8.61 0.66 15.80
N GLN A 572 9.95 0.76 15.77
CA GLN A 572 10.80 0.64 16.95
C GLN A 572 11.44 1.98 17.29
N ARG A 573 10.95 2.63 18.34
CA ARG A 573 11.52 3.84 18.93
C ARG A 573 12.64 3.45 19.91
N LEU A 574 13.90 3.76 19.56
CA LEU A 574 15.02 3.44 20.46
C LEU A 574 15.03 4.30 21.73
N ASP A 575 14.41 5.47 21.67
CA ASP A 575 14.20 6.40 22.79
C ASP A 575 12.95 6.07 23.62
N PHE A 576 11.97 5.31 23.07
CA PHE A 576 10.78 4.81 23.74
C PHE A 576 10.58 3.32 23.43
N PRO A 577 11.42 2.41 24.00
CA PRO A 577 11.50 1.02 23.56
C PRO A 577 10.31 0.15 23.98
N GLU A 578 9.48 0.61 24.92
CA GLU A 578 8.33 -0.14 25.42
C GLU A 578 7.03 0.24 24.69
N ARG A 579 6.09 -0.71 24.59
CA ARG A 579 4.72 -0.46 24.17
C ARG A 579 3.93 0.16 25.31
N ASP A 580 3.14 1.18 25.00
CA ASP A 580 2.34 1.93 25.97
C ASP A 580 0.85 1.91 25.60
N ASP A 581 0.11 0.94 26.14
CA ASP A 581 -1.33 0.82 25.88
C ASP A 581 -2.18 1.85 26.65
N GLU A 582 -1.62 2.52 27.65
CA GLU A 582 -2.36 3.53 28.42
C GLU A 582 -2.53 4.82 27.62
N HIS A 583 -1.51 5.23 26.88
CA HIS A 583 -1.49 6.50 26.17
C HIS A 583 -1.63 6.34 24.63
N PHE A 584 -1.16 5.23 24.04
CA PHE A 584 -1.04 5.05 22.60
C PHE A 584 -1.80 3.87 22.00
N LEU A 585 -2.72 3.22 22.74
CA LEU A 585 -3.66 2.28 22.13
C LEU A 585 -4.77 3.07 21.40
N ALA A 586 -4.34 3.84 20.41
CA ALA A 586 -5.19 4.72 19.63
C ALA A 586 -4.55 4.95 18.25
N HIS A 587 -5.36 5.10 17.23
CA HIS A 587 -4.95 5.44 15.87
C HIS A 587 -4.53 6.91 15.80
N SER A 588 -3.38 7.21 15.20
CA SER A 588 -2.98 8.57 14.89
C SER A 588 -3.81 9.12 13.73
N MET A 589 -4.21 10.37 13.80
CA MET A 589 -4.93 11.09 12.75
C MET A 589 -4.14 12.35 12.41
N VAL A 590 -3.60 12.40 11.19
CA VAL A 590 -2.74 13.48 10.70
C VAL A 590 -3.47 14.27 9.62
N ALA A 591 -3.48 15.59 9.75
CA ALA A 591 -3.93 16.52 8.71
C ALA A 591 -2.73 17.37 8.27
N ASP A 592 -2.85 18.04 7.14
CA ASP A 592 -1.83 18.96 6.64
C ASP A 592 -1.55 20.10 7.65
N ASP A 593 -2.63 20.65 8.22
CA ASP A 593 -2.56 21.70 9.23
C ASP A 593 -2.96 21.19 10.63
N GLY A 594 -2.08 21.31 11.61
CA GLY A 594 -2.41 21.12 13.01
C GLY A 594 -1.74 19.93 13.70
N PRO A 595 -1.98 19.76 14.99
CA PRO A 595 -1.38 18.68 15.76
C PRO A 595 -2.00 17.34 15.39
N VAL A 596 -1.19 16.26 15.47
CA VAL A 596 -1.67 14.89 15.37
C VAL A 596 -2.67 14.63 16.48
N SER A 597 -3.86 14.13 16.13
CA SER A 597 -4.89 13.70 17.08
C SER A 597 -4.95 12.18 17.15
N PHE A 598 -5.67 11.64 18.15
CA PHE A 598 -5.75 10.20 18.36
C PHE A 598 -7.20 9.73 18.43
N LYS A 599 -7.54 8.70 17.63
CA LYS A 599 -8.83 8.02 17.61
C LYS A 599 -8.71 6.72 18.42
N PRO A 600 -9.57 6.44 19.41
CA PRO A 600 -9.52 5.19 20.15
C PRO A 600 -9.71 3.96 19.25
N VAL A 601 -8.95 2.89 19.51
CA VAL A 601 -9.12 1.58 18.85
C VAL A 601 -10.47 0.97 19.23
N HIS A 602 -11.19 0.42 18.27
CA HIS A 602 -12.45 -0.29 18.50
C HIS A 602 -12.21 -1.74 18.93
N ILE A 603 -12.25 -1.97 20.25
CA ILE A 603 -12.03 -3.28 20.87
C ILE A 603 -13.37 -3.94 21.19
N THR A 604 -13.61 -5.15 20.66
CA THR A 604 -14.86 -5.90 20.88
C THR A 604 -14.64 -7.22 21.62
N ASP A 605 -13.77 -8.09 21.12
CA ASP A 605 -13.69 -9.50 21.56
C ASP A 605 -12.39 -9.81 22.34
N TYR A 606 -11.27 -9.18 22.00
CA TYR A 606 -9.95 -9.50 22.54
C TYR A 606 -9.26 -8.30 23.18
N PRO A 607 -9.16 -8.25 24.52
CA PRO A 607 -8.41 -7.19 25.20
C PRO A 607 -6.93 -7.24 24.84
N PRO A 608 -6.22 -6.10 24.85
CA PRO A 608 -4.79 -6.03 24.56
C PRO A 608 -3.99 -6.96 25.44
N LYS A 609 -2.99 -7.61 24.85
CA LYS A 609 -2.03 -8.49 25.53
C LYS A 609 -0.63 -8.18 25.03
N LYS A 610 0.38 -8.45 25.88
CA LYS A 610 1.77 -8.43 25.41
C LYS A 610 1.95 -9.46 24.30
N ARG A 611 2.58 -9.06 23.21
CA ARG A 611 2.88 -9.95 22.09
C ARG A 611 4.05 -10.86 22.47
N GLU A 612 3.85 -12.16 22.39
CA GLU A 612 4.87 -13.19 22.63
C GLU A 612 5.07 -13.99 21.32
N TYR A 613 6.34 -14.26 20.99
CA TYR A 613 6.78 -15.00 19.79
C TYR A 613 7.82 -16.06 20.15
#